data_4ffead2881fdd6b892c5391b9d7f91e5
#
_entry.id   4ffead2881fdd6b892c5391b9d7f91e5
#
_cell.length_a   1.000
_cell.length_b   1.000
_cell.length_c   1.000
_cell.angle_alpha   90.00
_cell.angle_beta   90.00
_cell.angle_gamma   90.00
#
_symmetry.space_group_name_H-M   'P 1'
#
loop_
_entity.id
_entity.type
_entity.pdbx_description
1 polymer ?
#
loop_
_entity_poly.entity_id
_entity_poly.type
_entity_poly.pdbx_seq_one_letter_code
_entity_poly.pdbx_strand_id
1 'polypeptide(L)'
;MADAERQIKSKARVRARGEVFTAAREVNAMLDLVKDETENIDSTFLEPACGDGNFLDEVLRRKLTVCRKRYGRSSTDYEKFSFLACTTLYGVDIMADNVAQCRERLFKRWEGAFGQGPKIQPSDFHDRVARAVKRVFEKNILLGNALSMKRVDDHGNDLDEPIIFTEWKFATGDKLKRAEFRFDVLLEKGAAKPGQAV
;
A
#
# COMPACT_ATOMS: atom_id res chain seq x y z
N MET A 1 1.08 14.05 27.59
CA MET A 1 -0.13 13.22 27.57
C MET A 1 -0.23 12.66 26.17
N ALA A 2 -0.06 11.34 25.99
CA ALA A 2 -0.15 10.72 24.69
C ALA A 2 -1.57 10.92 24.17
N ASP A 3 -1.70 11.47 22.95
CA ASP A 3 -2.94 11.53 22.20
C ASP A 3 -3.50 10.10 22.15
N ALA A 4 -4.64 9.90 22.79
CA ALA A 4 -5.36 8.64 22.66
C ALA A 4 -5.72 8.50 21.19
N GLU A 5 -5.08 7.57 20.51
CA GLU A 5 -5.24 7.27 19.10
C GLU A 5 -6.75 7.13 18.80
N ARG A 6 -7.26 8.02 17.99
CA ARG A 6 -8.69 8.12 17.72
C ARG A 6 -9.13 6.93 16.84
N GLN A 7 -9.58 5.85 17.48
CA GLN A 7 -9.98 4.61 16.81
C GLN A 7 -11.29 4.72 15.98
N ILE A 8 -12.02 5.82 16.09
CA ILE A 8 -13.26 6.04 15.32
C ILE A 8 -13.34 7.46 14.79
N LYS A 9 -13.79 7.65 13.55
CA LYS A 9 -14.13 8.99 13.02
C LYS A 9 -15.46 9.50 13.55
N SER A 10 -16.49 8.65 13.61
CA SER A 10 -17.78 8.99 14.22
C SER A 10 -18.57 7.73 14.61
N LYS A 11 -19.48 7.88 15.60
CA LYS A 11 -20.41 6.81 15.99
C LYS A 11 -21.36 6.39 14.86
N ALA A 12 -21.72 7.31 13.98
CA ALA A 12 -22.57 7.04 12.82
C ALA A 12 -21.86 6.11 11.82
N ARG A 13 -20.57 6.32 11.56
CA ARG A 13 -19.77 5.48 10.66
C ARG A 13 -19.56 4.06 11.23
N VAL A 14 -19.34 3.97 12.56
CA VAL A 14 -19.26 2.66 13.24
C VAL A 14 -20.57 1.88 13.08
N ARG A 15 -21.72 2.54 13.28
CA ARG A 15 -23.03 1.89 13.13
C ARG A 15 -23.35 1.48 11.69
N ALA A 16 -23.01 2.36 10.73
CA ALA A 16 -23.36 2.16 9.32
C ALA A 16 -22.40 1.19 8.59
N ARG A 17 -21.13 1.16 8.98
CA ARG A 17 -20.07 0.49 8.21
C ARG A 17 -19.10 -0.34 9.06
N GLY A 18 -19.28 -0.39 10.39
CA GLY A 18 -18.38 -1.08 11.30
C GLY A 18 -16.97 -0.45 11.37
N GLU A 19 -16.82 0.84 10.98
CA GLU A 19 -15.53 1.48 10.85
C GLU A 19 -14.86 1.70 12.23
N VAL A 20 -13.86 0.88 12.50
CA VAL A 20 -13.00 1.00 13.68
C VAL A 20 -11.55 0.86 13.22
N PHE A 21 -10.72 1.86 13.54
CA PHE A 21 -9.29 1.80 13.21
C PHE A 21 -8.53 0.96 14.22
N THR A 22 -7.68 0.09 13.73
CA THR A 22 -6.80 -0.72 14.58
C THR A 22 -5.72 0.17 15.20
N ALA A 23 -5.56 0.09 16.52
CA ALA A 23 -4.52 0.86 17.22
C ALA A 23 -3.12 0.44 16.78
N ALA A 24 -2.16 1.38 16.78
CA ALA A 24 -0.78 1.13 16.34
C ALA A 24 -0.12 -0.05 17.08
N ARG A 25 -0.41 -0.24 18.37
CA ARG A 25 0.09 -1.38 19.15
C ARG A 25 -0.39 -2.71 18.55
N GLU A 26 -1.65 -2.79 18.20
CA GLU A 26 -2.27 -4.00 17.64
C GLU A 26 -1.76 -4.26 16.21
N VAL A 27 -1.66 -3.21 15.38
CA VAL A 27 -1.04 -3.28 14.05
C VAL A 27 0.37 -3.85 14.15
N ASN A 28 1.20 -3.34 15.06
CA ASN A 28 2.56 -3.83 15.25
C ASN A 28 2.58 -5.30 15.70
N ALA A 29 1.75 -5.68 16.67
CA ALA A 29 1.67 -7.05 17.14
C ALA A 29 1.26 -8.04 16.03
N MET A 30 0.30 -7.66 15.19
CA MET A 30 -0.12 -8.48 14.03
C MET A 30 1.00 -8.61 13.00
N LEU A 31 1.69 -7.51 12.68
CA LEU A 31 2.78 -7.50 11.70
C LEU A 31 4.05 -8.20 12.21
N ASP A 32 4.23 -8.31 13.51
CA ASP A 32 5.34 -9.06 14.10
C ASP A 32 5.18 -10.58 13.86
N LEU A 33 3.96 -11.08 13.68
CA LEU A 33 3.71 -12.48 13.32
C LEU A 33 4.21 -12.83 11.91
N VAL A 34 4.30 -11.82 11.03
CA VAL A 34 4.78 -11.95 9.64
C VAL A 34 5.98 -11.03 9.40
N LYS A 35 6.85 -10.94 10.38
CA LYS A 35 7.99 -10.01 10.38
C LYS A 35 8.87 -10.17 9.14
N ASP A 36 9.21 -11.40 8.80
CA ASP A 36 10.08 -11.69 7.66
C ASP A 36 9.50 -11.15 6.35
N GLU A 37 8.18 -11.21 6.17
CA GLU A 37 7.50 -10.64 5.03
C GLU A 37 7.48 -9.10 5.06
N THR A 38 7.29 -8.48 6.23
CA THR A 38 7.32 -7.02 6.36
C THR A 38 8.72 -6.44 6.19
N GLU A 39 9.76 -7.21 6.42
CA GLU A 39 11.17 -6.84 6.20
C GLU A 39 11.70 -7.28 4.82
N ASN A 40 10.88 -7.98 4.03
CA ASN A 40 11.16 -8.28 2.62
C ASN A 40 10.54 -7.20 1.72
N ILE A 41 11.37 -6.47 0.97
CA ILE A 41 10.93 -5.35 0.13
C ILE A 41 9.97 -5.83 -0.96
N ASP A 42 10.18 -7.03 -1.50
CA ASP A 42 9.41 -7.59 -2.62
C ASP A 42 8.10 -8.26 -2.19
N SER A 43 7.91 -8.56 -0.90
CA SER A 43 6.70 -9.21 -0.42
C SER A 43 5.48 -8.30 -0.59
N THR A 44 4.42 -8.85 -1.14
CA THR A 44 3.17 -8.13 -1.44
C THR A 44 2.22 -8.15 -0.24
N PHE A 45 1.63 -7.00 0.06
CA PHE A 45 0.61 -6.84 1.09
C PHE A 45 -0.68 -6.32 0.48
N LEU A 46 -1.78 -6.99 0.76
CA LEU A 46 -3.13 -6.59 0.39
C LEU A 46 -3.97 -6.41 1.65
N GLU A 47 -4.52 -5.21 1.84
CA GLU A 47 -5.45 -4.89 2.91
C GLU A 47 -6.85 -4.64 2.31
N PRO A 48 -7.80 -5.56 2.47
CA PRO A 48 -9.10 -5.46 1.82
C PRO A 48 -10.08 -4.48 2.49
N ALA A 49 -9.71 -3.94 3.65
CA ALA A 49 -10.42 -2.89 4.37
C ALA A 49 -9.40 -1.90 4.93
N CYS A 50 -8.68 -1.21 4.04
CA CYS A 50 -7.46 -0.50 4.42
C CYS A 50 -7.69 0.74 5.29
N GLY A 51 -8.93 1.21 5.43
CA GLY A 51 -9.23 2.40 6.20
C GLY A 51 -8.40 3.60 5.74
N ASP A 52 -7.92 4.37 6.69
CA ASP A 52 -7.01 5.48 6.45
C ASP A 52 -5.52 5.05 6.31
N GLY A 53 -5.26 3.74 6.26
CA GLY A 53 -3.96 3.16 5.92
C GLY A 53 -3.04 2.83 7.08
N ASN A 54 -3.51 2.72 8.32
CA ASN A 54 -2.66 2.44 9.49
C ASN A 54 -1.79 1.18 9.31
N PHE A 55 -2.39 0.10 8.80
CA PHE A 55 -1.69 -1.17 8.59
C PHE A 55 -0.65 -1.05 7.47
N LEU A 56 -1.06 -0.54 6.31
CA LEU A 56 -0.16 -0.37 5.16
C LEU A 56 0.97 0.63 5.42
N ASP A 57 0.72 1.68 6.22
CA ASP A 57 1.73 2.66 6.62
C ASP A 57 2.85 2.01 7.45
N GLU A 58 2.49 1.13 8.40
CA GLU A 58 3.48 0.42 9.20
C GLU A 58 4.26 -0.60 8.36
N VAL A 59 3.61 -1.32 7.44
CA VAL A 59 4.31 -2.19 6.47
C VAL A 59 5.31 -1.38 5.65
N LEU A 60 4.89 -0.24 5.09
CA LEU A 60 5.77 0.63 4.32
C LEU A 60 6.95 1.15 5.16
N ARG A 61 6.69 1.56 6.40
CA ARG A 61 7.74 2.00 7.33
C ARG A 61 8.81 0.93 7.54
N ARG A 62 8.41 -0.33 7.75
CA ARG A 62 9.33 -1.46 7.93
C ARG A 62 10.16 -1.70 6.68
N LYS A 63 9.55 -1.74 5.51
CA LYS A 63 10.23 -1.90 4.22
C LYS A 63 11.22 -0.77 3.93
N LEU A 64 10.82 0.48 4.16
CA LEU A 64 11.70 1.64 3.95
C LEU A 64 12.88 1.64 4.93
N THR A 65 12.70 1.13 6.15
CA THR A 65 13.81 0.92 7.09
C THR A 65 14.83 -0.08 6.54
N VAL A 66 14.35 -1.17 5.95
CA VAL A 66 15.23 -2.15 5.27
C VAL A 66 15.91 -1.56 4.04
N CYS A 67 15.17 -0.79 3.21
CA CYS A 67 15.76 -0.07 2.08
C CYS A 67 16.91 0.84 2.52
N ARG A 68 16.71 1.62 3.58
CA ARG A 68 17.74 2.49 4.12
C ARG A 68 18.95 1.72 4.63
N LYS A 69 18.73 0.62 5.35
CA LYS A 69 19.80 -0.23 5.89
C LYS A 69 20.64 -0.86 4.78
N ARG A 70 20.00 -1.38 3.73
CA ARG A 70 20.67 -2.12 2.64
C ARG A 70 21.24 -1.21 1.58
N TYR A 71 20.53 -0.15 1.20
CA TYR A 71 20.82 0.67 0.01
C TYR A 71 21.10 2.14 0.33
N GLY A 72 21.10 2.55 1.59
CA GLY A 72 21.28 3.94 2.00
C GLY A 72 22.63 4.57 1.68
N ARG A 73 23.55 3.84 1.03
CA ARG A 73 24.84 4.36 0.53
C ARG A 73 24.84 4.63 -0.97
N SER A 74 23.87 4.13 -1.70
CA SER A 74 23.70 4.30 -3.15
C SER A 74 22.39 5.03 -3.42
N SER A 75 22.47 6.24 -4.00
CA SER A 75 21.27 7.02 -4.33
C SER A 75 20.35 6.28 -5.32
N THR A 76 20.93 5.68 -6.36
CA THR A 76 20.19 4.96 -7.40
C THR A 76 19.49 3.71 -6.85
N ASP A 77 20.19 2.91 -6.03
CA ASP A 77 19.59 1.72 -5.44
C ASP A 77 18.52 2.09 -4.41
N TYR A 78 18.79 3.10 -3.56
CA TYR A 78 17.82 3.55 -2.57
C TYR A 78 16.53 4.03 -3.22
N GLU A 79 16.63 4.81 -4.30
CA GLU A 79 15.48 5.22 -5.10
C GLU A 79 14.71 4.02 -5.63
N LYS A 80 15.41 3.13 -6.34
CA LYS A 80 14.82 1.93 -6.94
C LYS A 80 14.08 1.08 -5.91
N PHE A 81 14.72 0.75 -4.80
CA PHE A 81 14.14 -0.13 -3.79
C PHE A 81 13.10 0.55 -2.90
N SER A 82 13.21 1.87 -2.65
CA SER A 82 12.15 2.61 -1.96
C SER A 82 10.89 2.75 -2.81
N PHE A 83 11.03 2.94 -4.12
CA PHE A 83 9.92 2.89 -5.07
C PHE A 83 9.30 1.49 -5.11
N LEU A 84 10.12 0.43 -5.22
CA LEU A 84 9.64 -0.96 -5.21
C LEU A 84 8.83 -1.27 -3.95
N ALA A 85 9.27 -0.83 -2.78
CA ALA A 85 8.52 -0.99 -1.53
C ALA A 85 7.09 -0.42 -1.63
N CYS A 86 6.89 0.70 -2.34
CA CYS A 86 5.57 1.28 -2.56
C CYS A 86 4.71 0.42 -3.50
N THR A 87 5.32 -0.18 -4.52
CA THR A 87 4.60 -0.96 -5.55
C THR A 87 4.02 -2.27 -5.04
N THR A 88 4.46 -2.74 -3.89
CA THR A 88 4.04 -4.01 -3.28
C THR A 88 2.83 -3.86 -2.34
N LEU A 89 2.29 -2.65 -2.20
CA LEU A 89 1.16 -2.36 -1.32
C LEU A 89 -0.12 -2.21 -2.12
N TYR A 90 -1.15 -2.93 -1.68
CA TYR A 90 -2.49 -2.92 -2.26
C TYR A 90 -3.52 -2.69 -1.15
N GLY A 91 -4.52 -1.87 -1.42
CA GLY A 91 -5.57 -1.58 -0.46
C GLY A 91 -6.91 -1.35 -1.14
N VAL A 92 -7.98 -1.74 -0.47
CA VAL A 92 -9.35 -1.45 -0.88
C VAL A 92 -10.07 -0.85 0.32
N ASP A 93 -10.87 0.17 0.10
CA ASP A 93 -11.81 0.67 1.09
C ASP A 93 -13.07 1.16 0.40
N ILE A 94 -14.22 1.02 1.06
CA ILE A 94 -15.52 1.43 0.53
C ILE A 94 -15.77 2.94 0.70
N MET A 95 -14.94 3.62 1.47
CA MET A 95 -15.07 5.04 1.79
C MET A 95 -14.02 5.87 1.05
N ALA A 96 -14.47 6.79 0.20
CA ALA A 96 -13.59 7.62 -0.63
C ALA A 96 -12.61 8.48 0.19
N ASP A 97 -13.06 9.00 1.35
CA ASP A 97 -12.20 9.79 2.24
C ASP A 97 -11.11 8.95 2.92
N ASN A 98 -11.38 7.67 3.21
CA ASN A 98 -10.37 6.73 3.71
C ASN A 98 -9.31 6.45 2.65
N VAL A 99 -9.74 6.15 1.43
CA VAL A 99 -8.82 5.92 0.30
C VAL A 99 -7.92 7.14 0.07
N ALA A 100 -8.49 8.36 0.08
CA ALA A 100 -7.70 9.58 -0.08
C ALA A 100 -6.69 9.77 1.06
N GLN A 101 -7.10 9.54 2.31
CA GLN A 101 -6.22 9.65 3.49
C GLN A 101 -5.13 8.57 3.48
N CYS A 102 -5.48 7.33 3.11
CA CYS A 102 -4.50 6.25 2.97
C CYS A 102 -3.42 6.60 1.96
N ARG A 103 -3.80 7.04 0.76
CA ARG A 103 -2.85 7.47 -0.29
C ARG A 103 -1.93 8.59 0.19
N GLU A 104 -2.49 9.61 0.83
CA GLU A 104 -1.74 10.74 1.36
C GLU A 104 -0.78 10.31 2.48
N ARG A 105 -1.22 9.44 3.40
CA ARG A 105 -0.39 8.89 4.48
C ARG A 105 0.80 8.11 3.94
N LEU A 106 0.55 7.18 3.02
CA LEU A 106 1.59 6.38 2.41
C LEU A 106 2.58 7.24 1.63
N PHE A 107 2.09 8.24 0.89
CA PHE A 107 2.96 9.17 0.19
C PHE A 107 3.85 9.96 1.15
N LYS A 108 3.30 10.54 2.21
CA LYS A 108 4.07 11.26 3.25
C LYS A 108 5.10 10.37 3.94
N ARG A 109 4.75 9.11 4.19
CA ARG A 109 5.67 8.11 4.74
C ARG A 109 6.87 7.90 3.83
N TRP A 110 6.64 7.67 2.55
CA TRP A 110 7.69 7.52 1.57
C TRP A 110 8.51 8.81 1.42
N GLU A 111 7.87 9.95 1.25
CA GLU A 111 8.53 11.25 1.07
C GLU A 111 9.45 11.59 2.24
N GLY A 112 8.98 11.42 3.48
CA GLY A 112 9.78 11.64 4.68
C GLY A 112 10.98 10.71 4.79
N ALA A 113 10.83 9.43 4.43
CA ALA A 113 11.93 8.47 4.40
C ALA A 113 12.91 8.76 3.26
N PHE A 114 12.40 9.13 2.09
CA PHE A 114 13.18 9.45 0.91
C PHE A 114 14.04 10.71 1.13
N GLY A 115 13.48 11.75 1.73
CA GLY A 115 14.21 12.98 2.08
C GLY A 115 15.35 12.79 3.10
N GLN A 116 15.31 11.69 3.87
CA GLN A 116 16.37 11.31 4.80
C GLN A 116 17.39 10.33 4.18
N GLY A 117 17.22 9.94 2.93
CA GLY A 117 18.11 9.06 2.18
C GLY A 117 19.45 9.70 1.82
N PRO A 118 20.28 9.01 1.03
CA PRO A 118 21.50 9.60 0.49
C PRO A 118 21.15 10.86 -0.29
N LYS A 119 22.03 11.89 -0.23
CA LYS A 119 21.81 13.12 -1.00
C LYS A 119 21.66 12.79 -2.48
N ILE A 120 20.41 12.79 -2.91
CA ILE A 120 20.01 12.49 -4.27
C ILE A 120 19.99 13.78 -5.06
N GLN A 121 20.44 13.68 -6.26
CA GLN A 121 20.60 14.72 -7.29
C GLN A 121 19.34 15.54 -7.59
N PRO A 122 19.37 16.48 -8.53
CA PRO A 122 18.64 17.74 -8.55
C PRO A 122 17.11 17.61 -8.38
N SER A 123 16.47 18.72 -8.03
CA SER A 123 15.02 18.88 -7.77
C SER A 123 14.09 18.15 -8.75
N ASP A 124 14.42 18.14 -10.04
CA ASP A 124 13.60 17.50 -11.09
C ASP A 124 13.50 15.99 -10.98
N PHE A 125 14.50 15.37 -10.35
CA PHE A 125 14.57 13.95 -10.16
C PHE A 125 13.64 13.47 -9.02
N HIS A 126 13.70 14.18 -7.89
CA HIS A 126 12.77 13.94 -6.78
C HIS A 126 11.32 14.05 -7.26
N ASP A 127 10.99 15.06 -8.04
CA ASP A 127 9.66 15.30 -8.55
C ASP A 127 9.15 14.19 -9.49
N ARG A 128 10.04 13.58 -10.28
CA ARG A 128 9.68 12.44 -11.14
C ARG A 128 9.32 11.21 -10.33
N VAL A 129 10.15 10.87 -9.33
CA VAL A 129 9.91 9.72 -8.46
C VAL A 129 8.67 9.94 -7.61
N ALA A 130 8.49 11.14 -7.05
CA ALA A 130 7.31 11.50 -6.28
C ALA A 130 6.01 11.35 -7.10
N ARG A 131 6.00 11.81 -8.36
CA ARG A 131 4.86 11.58 -9.28
C ARG A 131 4.62 10.09 -9.54
N ALA A 132 5.69 9.31 -9.73
CA ALA A 132 5.56 7.87 -9.95
C ALA A 132 4.99 7.17 -8.71
N VAL A 133 5.44 7.48 -7.51
CA VAL A 133 4.92 6.93 -6.25
C VAL A 133 3.44 7.30 -6.05
N LYS A 134 3.06 8.55 -6.28
CA LYS A 134 1.64 8.95 -6.25
C LYS A 134 0.81 8.10 -7.20
N ARG A 135 1.31 7.91 -8.43
CA ARG A 135 0.62 7.08 -9.43
C ARG A 135 0.49 5.62 -9.02
N VAL A 136 1.49 5.06 -8.35
CA VAL A 136 1.41 3.71 -7.77
C VAL A 136 0.26 3.63 -6.77
N PHE A 137 0.19 4.55 -5.81
CA PHE A 137 -0.88 4.55 -4.80
C PHE A 137 -2.26 4.82 -5.41
N GLU A 138 -2.37 5.68 -6.43
CA GLU A 138 -3.63 5.86 -7.18
C GLU A 138 -4.12 4.57 -7.84
N LYS A 139 -3.21 3.70 -8.28
CA LYS A 139 -3.50 2.45 -8.97
C LYS A 139 -3.68 1.24 -8.04
N ASN A 140 -3.18 1.33 -6.81
CA ASN A 140 -3.14 0.18 -5.91
C ASN A 140 -3.88 0.40 -4.58
N ILE A 141 -4.30 1.63 -4.26
CA ILE A 141 -5.19 1.92 -3.13
C ILE A 141 -6.51 2.39 -3.72
N LEU A 142 -7.53 1.54 -3.70
CA LEU A 142 -8.69 1.71 -4.56
C LEU A 142 -10.00 1.83 -3.78
N LEU A 143 -10.88 2.68 -4.28
CA LEU A 143 -12.26 2.76 -3.83
C LEU A 143 -13.03 1.55 -4.38
N GLY A 144 -13.56 0.71 -3.49
CA GLY A 144 -14.24 -0.50 -3.87
C GLY A 144 -14.78 -1.29 -2.67
N ASN A 145 -15.56 -2.28 -2.97
CA ASN A 145 -16.09 -3.25 -2.03
C ASN A 145 -15.33 -4.57 -2.19
N ALA A 146 -14.51 -4.91 -1.20
CA ALA A 146 -13.69 -6.11 -1.26
C ALA A 146 -14.51 -7.41 -1.18
N LEU A 147 -15.75 -7.36 -0.67
CA LEU A 147 -16.63 -8.52 -0.61
C LEU A 147 -17.22 -8.86 -1.98
N SER A 148 -17.64 -7.85 -2.73
CA SER A 148 -18.13 -8.00 -4.11
C SER A 148 -17.02 -7.97 -5.15
N MET A 149 -15.80 -7.53 -4.78
CA MET A 149 -14.63 -7.28 -5.63
C MET A 149 -14.91 -6.28 -6.76
N LYS A 150 -15.89 -5.42 -6.54
CA LYS A 150 -16.31 -4.38 -7.47
C LYS A 150 -15.91 -2.99 -6.98
N ARG A 151 -15.76 -2.09 -7.91
CA ARG A 151 -15.68 -0.67 -7.62
C ARG A 151 -17.00 -0.17 -7.05
N VAL A 152 -16.95 0.93 -6.30
CA VAL A 152 -18.15 1.57 -5.76
C VAL A 152 -18.21 3.03 -6.18
N ASP A 153 -19.44 3.58 -6.15
CA ASP A 153 -19.66 5.01 -6.27
C ASP A 153 -19.32 5.76 -4.95
N ASP A 154 -19.48 7.08 -4.92
CA ASP A 154 -19.21 7.91 -3.74
C ASP A 154 -20.14 7.62 -2.55
N HIS A 155 -21.23 6.88 -2.77
CA HIS A 155 -22.17 6.43 -1.74
C HIS A 155 -21.86 5.02 -1.23
N GLY A 156 -20.89 4.34 -1.85
CA GLY A 156 -20.48 2.98 -1.52
C GLY A 156 -21.39 1.90 -2.13
N ASN A 157 -22.13 2.21 -3.19
CA ASN A 157 -22.89 1.23 -3.96
C ASN A 157 -22.01 0.59 -5.02
N ASP A 158 -22.13 -0.73 -5.19
CA ASP A 158 -21.36 -1.45 -6.19
C ASP A 158 -21.66 -0.94 -7.61
N LEU A 159 -20.59 -0.67 -8.35
CA LEU A 159 -20.63 -0.44 -9.80
C LEU A 159 -20.45 -1.78 -10.53
N ASP A 160 -20.84 -1.84 -11.81
CA ASP A 160 -20.59 -3.03 -12.63
C ASP A 160 -19.18 -3.03 -13.24
N GLU A 161 -18.20 -2.70 -12.40
CA GLU A 161 -16.78 -2.60 -12.73
C GLU A 161 -15.94 -3.38 -11.73
N PRO A 162 -15.06 -4.30 -12.17
CA PRO A 162 -14.17 -5.03 -11.27
C PRO A 162 -13.11 -4.09 -10.67
N ILE A 163 -12.60 -4.46 -9.48
CA ILE A 163 -11.39 -3.86 -8.95
C ILE A 163 -10.19 -4.38 -9.75
N ILE A 164 -9.40 -3.46 -10.32
CA ILE A 164 -8.20 -3.78 -11.11
C ILE A 164 -7.00 -3.12 -10.45
N PHE A 165 -6.04 -3.92 -10.03
CA PHE A 165 -4.76 -3.50 -9.50
C PHE A 165 -3.68 -3.47 -10.58
N THR A 166 -2.61 -2.75 -10.30
CA THR A 166 -1.42 -2.71 -11.18
C THR A 166 -0.23 -3.33 -10.47
N GLU A 167 0.33 -4.37 -11.06
CA GLU A 167 1.63 -4.92 -10.69
C GLU A 167 2.75 -4.18 -11.41
N TRP A 168 3.82 -3.86 -10.68
CA TRP A 168 4.97 -3.16 -11.18
C TRP A 168 6.22 -4.02 -10.98
N LYS A 169 6.97 -4.25 -12.04
CA LYS A 169 8.19 -5.06 -11.98
C LYS A 169 9.33 -4.36 -12.73
N PHE A 170 10.52 -4.39 -12.13
CA PHE A 170 11.71 -4.02 -12.88
C PHE A 170 12.09 -5.15 -13.83
N ALA A 171 12.32 -4.78 -15.08
CA ALA A 171 12.87 -5.68 -16.10
C ALA A 171 14.36 -5.39 -16.31
N THR A 172 15.01 -6.20 -17.13
CA THR A 172 16.41 -6.00 -17.51
C THR A 172 16.66 -4.57 -17.98
N GLY A 173 17.73 -3.95 -17.49
CA GLY A 173 18.08 -2.56 -17.82
C GLY A 173 17.23 -1.50 -17.11
N ASP A 174 16.74 -1.80 -15.91
CA ASP A 174 15.97 -0.89 -15.03
C ASP A 174 14.67 -0.35 -15.63
N LYS A 175 14.18 -0.99 -16.70
CA LYS A 175 12.88 -0.66 -17.28
C LYS A 175 11.75 -1.12 -16.38
N LEU A 176 10.84 -0.21 -16.04
CA LEU A 176 9.65 -0.52 -15.29
C LEU A 176 8.59 -1.11 -16.22
N LYS A 177 8.18 -2.34 -15.97
CA LYS A 177 7.02 -2.99 -16.59
C LYS A 177 5.84 -2.94 -15.65
N ARG A 178 4.65 -2.80 -16.20
CA ARG A 178 3.39 -2.90 -15.45
C ARG A 178 2.47 -3.91 -16.11
N ALA A 179 1.70 -4.61 -15.30
CA ALA A 179 0.63 -5.49 -15.72
C ALA A 179 -0.61 -5.18 -14.85
N GLU A 180 -1.79 -5.26 -15.43
CA GLU A 180 -3.03 -5.12 -14.69
C GLU A 180 -3.60 -6.50 -14.39
N PHE A 181 -4.20 -6.65 -13.20
CA PHE A 181 -4.85 -7.89 -12.79
C PHE A 181 -6.13 -7.58 -12.01
N ARG A 182 -7.14 -8.40 -12.21
CA ARG A 182 -8.41 -8.28 -11.51
C ARG A 182 -8.30 -8.90 -10.11
N PHE A 183 -8.94 -8.26 -9.14
CA PHE A 183 -8.92 -8.71 -7.75
C PHE A 183 -9.60 -10.08 -7.56
N ASP A 184 -10.71 -10.34 -8.25
CA ASP A 184 -11.42 -11.61 -8.21
C ASP A 184 -10.57 -12.79 -8.70
N VAL A 185 -9.77 -12.59 -9.76
CA VAL A 185 -8.85 -13.61 -10.29
C VAL A 185 -7.73 -13.99 -9.31
N LEU A 186 -7.31 -13.07 -8.43
CA LEU A 186 -6.33 -13.38 -7.40
C LEU A 186 -6.84 -14.42 -6.40
N LEU A 187 -8.10 -14.32 -6.00
CA LEU A 187 -8.69 -15.25 -5.04
C LEU A 187 -8.89 -16.63 -5.65
N GLU A 188 -9.25 -16.72 -6.92
CA GLU A 188 -9.36 -17.99 -7.65
C GLU A 188 -8.00 -18.71 -7.70
N LYS A 189 -6.91 -17.99 -7.98
CA LYS A 189 -5.54 -18.53 -8.01
C LYS A 189 -5.01 -18.90 -6.63
N GLY A 190 -5.38 -18.12 -5.58
CA GLY A 190 -5.02 -18.40 -4.20
C GLY A 190 -5.78 -19.59 -3.60
N ALA A 191 -6.96 -19.90 -4.13
CA ALA A 191 -7.75 -21.09 -3.76
C ALA A 191 -7.24 -22.38 -4.44
N ALA A 192 -6.39 -22.28 -5.47
CA ALA A 192 -5.72 -23.44 -6.05
C ALA A 192 -4.67 -23.95 -5.05
N LYS A 193 -4.90 -25.18 -4.55
CA LYS A 193 -4.06 -25.86 -3.54
C LYS A 193 -2.58 -25.82 -3.93
N PRO A 194 -1.65 -25.58 -2.97
CA PRO A 194 -0.24 -25.75 -3.22
C PRO A 194 0.01 -27.23 -3.56
N GLY A 195 0.34 -27.55 -4.82
CA GLY A 195 0.69 -28.90 -5.22
C GLY A 195 0.31 -29.35 -6.63
N GLN A 196 -0.24 -28.50 -7.48
CA GLN A 196 -0.41 -28.85 -8.90
C GLN A 196 0.31 -27.80 -9.76
N ALA A 197 1.60 -28.05 -10.00
CA ALA A 197 2.31 -27.47 -11.13
C ALA A 197 1.75 -28.14 -12.41
N VAL A 198 1.28 -27.33 -13.35
CA VAL A 198 1.05 -27.70 -14.73
C VAL A 198 2.27 -27.30 -15.56
#